data_bd2d876b636d8e74b0b16d96fb804ba8
#
_entry.id   bd2d876b636d8e74b0b16d96fb804ba8
#
_cell.length_a   1.000
_cell.length_b   1.000
_cell.length_c   1.000
_cell.angle_alpha   90.00
_cell.angle_beta   90.00
_cell.angle_gamma   90.00
#
_symmetry.space_group_name_H-M   'P 1'
#
loop_
_entity.id
_entity.type
_entity.pdbx_description
1 polymer ?
#
loop_
_entity_poly.entity_id
_entity_poly.type
_entity_poly.pdbx_seq_one_letter_code
_entity_poly.pdbx_strand_id
1 'polypeptide(L)'
;NYEDNIEEYNLFNLTIDIISFLQSLDIKKVDLLVGHDAGSIVAGTSALIREDIFKSVVMMSAPYNGVPKINKQIIHDPIHNDLKNLQPPRKHYQWYYSTKEANKDMHLKSKKKLHQFLRSYFHTKSADWIKNLPYELKSWSARELAKLPEYYIMKLEDTMVDSVIKYFPKNKKYERWLKDEELNFYTETFFENGFQSSLNWYRCMTSQTQNNNLKIFFGKQIEI
;
A
#
# COMPACT_ATOMS: atom_id res chain seq x y z
N ASN A 1 3.61 -19.06 0.82
CA ASN A 1 3.91 -19.29 2.24
C ASN A 1 3.61 -18.00 2.98
N TYR A 2 2.66 -18.08 3.92
CA TYR A 2 2.28 -16.94 4.73
C TYR A 2 3.21 -16.90 5.93
N GLU A 3 4.17 -16.01 5.90
CA GLU A 3 4.86 -15.65 7.12
C GLU A 3 3.93 -14.75 7.92
N ASP A 4 3.41 -15.25 9.04
CA ASP A 4 2.66 -14.43 10.01
C ASP A 4 3.58 -13.44 10.74
N ASN A 5 4.89 -13.60 10.56
CA ASN A 5 5.88 -12.69 11.08
C ASN A 5 5.94 -11.42 10.24
N ILE A 6 5.33 -10.34 10.73
CA ILE A 6 5.32 -9.06 10.04
C ILE A 6 6.71 -8.45 9.87
N GLU A 7 7.69 -8.87 10.66
CA GLU A 7 9.07 -8.37 10.56
C GLU A 7 9.74 -8.77 9.25
N GLU A 8 9.30 -9.87 8.63
CA GLU A 8 9.80 -10.31 7.32
C GLU A 8 9.42 -9.33 6.18
N TYR A 9 8.43 -8.48 6.40
CA TYR A 9 7.97 -7.49 5.42
C TYR A 9 8.61 -6.10 5.61
N ASN A 10 9.69 -6.01 6.39
CA ASN A 10 10.42 -4.76 6.54
C ASN A 10 11.21 -4.39 5.28
N LEU A 11 11.56 -3.12 5.14
CA LEU A 11 12.22 -2.59 3.95
C LEU A 11 13.59 -3.22 3.68
N PHE A 12 14.28 -3.66 4.73
CA PHE A 12 15.58 -4.32 4.59
C PHE A 12 15.42 -5.70 3.95
N ASN A 13 14.48 -6.51 4.42
CA ASN A 13 14.19 -7.82 3.87
C ASN A 13 13.67 -7.73 2.42
N LEU A 14 12.78 -6.78 2.13
CA LEU A 14 12.31 -6.54 0.76
C LEU A 14 13.46 -6.14 -0.18
N THR A 15 14.46 -5.41 0.32
CA THR A 15 15.67 -5.12 -0.45
C THR A 15 16.50 -6.38 -0.69
N ILE A 16 16.61 -7.26 0.31
CA ILE A 16 17.29 -8.55 0.15
C ILE A 16 16.59 -9.41 -0.91
N ASP A 17 15.27 -9.43 -0.92
CA ASP A 17 14.50 -10.18 -1.93
C ASP A 17 14.81 -9.69 -3.35
N ILE A 18 14.87 -8.37 -3.56
CA ILE A 18 15.25 -7.78 -4.86
C ILE A 18 16.68 -8.20 -5.24
N ILE A 19 17.63 -8.13 -4.31
CA ILE A 19 19.02 -8.51 -4.56
C ILE A 19 19.11 -10.00 -4.90
N SER A 20 18.40 -10.85 -4.15
CA SER A 20 18.36 -12.30 -4.37
C SER A 20 17.74 -12.62 -5.75
N PHE A 21 16.71 -11.89 -6.14
CA PHE A 21 16.11 -12.00 -7.47
C PHE A 21 17.11 -11.62 -8.57
N LEU A 22 17.83 -10.51 -8.45
CA LEU A 22 18.87 -10.11 -9.41
C LEU A 22 20.00 -11.15 -9.50
N GLN A 23 20.42 -11.68 -8.34
CA GLN A 23 21.43 -12.74 -8.30
C GLN A 23 20.97 -14.01 -9.03
N SER A 24 19.70 -14.40 -8.88
CA SER A 24 19.16 -15.57 -9.58
C SER A 24 19.15 -15.41 -11.11
N LEU A 25 19.20 -14.17 -11.58
CA LEU A 25 19.29 -13.82 -13.00
C LEU A 25 20.72 -13.48 -13.46
N ASP A 26 21.73 -13.65 -12.59
CA ASP A 26 23.13 -13.22 -12.79
C ASP A 26 23.27 -11.73 -13.16
N ILE A 27 22.35 -10.89 -12.68
CA ILE A 27 22.39 -9.44 -12.88
C ILE A 27 23.17 -8.81 -11.73
N LYS A 28 24.32 -8.20 -12.06
CA LYS A 28 25.23 -7.59 -11.08
C LYS A 28 24.98 -6.09 -10.88
N LYS A 29 24.43 -5.42 -11.89
CA LYS A 29 24.15 -3.97 -11.87
C LYS A 29 22.86 -3.67 -12.60
N VAL A 30 22.13 -2.68 -12.11
CA VAL A 30 20.88 -2.18 -12.68
C VAL A 30 21.07 -0.71 -13.01
N ASP A 31 20.88 -0.34 -14.26
CA ASP A 31 21.04 1.04 -14.71
C ASP A 31 19.91 1.92 -14.20
N LEU A 32 18.69 1.40 -14.14
CA LEU A 32 17.51 2.13 -13.66
C LEU A 32 16.61 1.23 -12.82
N LEU A 33 16.39 1.60 -11.57
CA LEU A 33 15.38 1.01 -10.67
C LEU A 33 14.16 1.90 -10.63
N VAL A 34 12.98 1.35 -10.96
CA VAL A 34 11.72 2.09 -10.96
C VAL A 34 10.80 1.51 -9.89
N GLY A 35 10.33 2.36 -8.98
CA GLY A 35 9.34 2.01 -7.96
C GLY A 35 8.07 2.84 -8.07
N HIS A 36 6.91 2.22 -7.86
CA HIS A 36 5.62 2.88 -7.83
C HIS A 36 4.90 2.63 -6.50
N ASP A 37 4.31 3.68 -5.92
CA ASP A 37 3.60 3.64 -4.63
C ASP A 37 4.48 3.06 -3.51
N ALA A 38 4.11 2.00 -2.84
CA ALA A 38 4.94 1.29 -1.86
C ALA A 38 6.30 0.86 -2.46
N GLY A 39 6.32 0.47 -3.74
CA GLY A 39 7.53 0.15 -4.47
C GLY A 39 8.51 1.32 -4.61
N SER A 40 8.05 2.58 -4.56
CA SER A 40 8.95 3.75 -4.52
C SER A 40 9.78 3.78 -3.24
N ILE A 41 9.16 3.45 -2.11
CA ILE A 41 9.85 3.39 -0.81
C ILE A 41 10.87 2.26 -0.81
N VAL A 42 10.51 1.10 -1.36
CA VAL A 42 11.42 -0.04 -1.51
C VAL A 42 12.58 0.30 -2.45
N ALA A 43 12.31 0.94 -3.59
CA ALA A 43 13.34 1.34 -4.56
C ALA A 43 14.33 2.34 -3.95
N GLY A 44 13.83 3.39 -3.27
CA GLY A 44 14.68 4.35 -2.57
C GLY A 44 15.53 3.70 -1.47
N THR A 45 14.93 2.76 -0.71
CA THR A 45 15.66 2.00 0.31
C THR A 45 16.74 1.10 -0.31
N SER A 46 16.42 0.42 -1.41
CA SER A 46 17.35 -0.45 -2.12
C SER A 46 18.54 0.33 -2.69
N ALA A 47 18.30 1.50 -3.28
CA ALA A 47 19.35 2.38 -3.76
C ALA A 47 20.24 2.89 -2.61
N LEU A 48 19.65 3.22 -1.45
CA LEU A 48 20.39 3.65 -0.28
C LEU A 48 21.31 2.54 0.28
N ILE A 49 20.82 1.30 0.33
CA ILE A 49 21.54 0.16 0.91
C ILE A 49 22.61 -0.35 -0.07
N ARG A 50 22.32 -0.38 -1.38
CA ARG A 50 23.14 -1.00 -2.41
C ARG A 50 23.34 -0.07 -3.62
N GLU A 51 23.91 1.11 -3.38
CA GLU A 51 24.32 2.06 -4.43
C GLU A 51 25.32 1.45 -5.45
N ASP A 52 26.06 0.41 -5.02
CA ASP A 52 26.95 -0.35 -5.89
C ASP A 52 26.20 -1.16 -6.97
N ILE A 53 24.94 -1.50 -6.74
CA ILE A 53 24.08 -2.25 -7.67
C ILE A 53 23.22 -1.31 -8.51
N PHE A 54 22.57 -0.32 -7.88
CA PHE A 54 21.60 0.55 -8.52
C PHE A 54 22.20 1.90 -8.91
N LYS A 55 22.29 2.19 -10.21
CA LYS A 55 22.93 3.41 -10.73
C LYS A 55 22.00 4.62 -10.72
N SER A 56 20.70 4.41 -10.88
CA SER A 56 19.69 5.46 -10.82
C SER A 56 18.35 4.92 -10.35
N VAL A 57 17.50 5.80 -9.81
CA VAL A 57 16.18 5.43 -9.30
C VAL A 57 15.10 6.42 -9.77
N VAL A 58 13.95 5.88 -10.16
CA VAL A 58 12.74 6.65 -10.42
C VAL A 58 11.68 6.25 -9.39
N MET A 59 11.16 7.25 -8.69
CA MET A 59 10.11 7.09 -7.70
C MET A 59 8.81 7.70 -8.22
N MET A 60 7.76 6.87 -8.27
CA MET A 60 6.46 7.25 -8.80
C MET A 60 5.41 7.25 -7.67
N SER A 61 4.67 8.32 -7.54
CA SER A 61 3.54 8.53 -6.63
C SER A 61 3.88 8.67 -5.14
N ALA A 62 4.92 8.05 -4.62
CA ALA A 62 5.31 8.17 -3.22
C ALA A 62 6.78 8.63 -3.11
N PRO A 63 7.06 9.73 -2.38
CA PRO A 63 8.44 10.17 -2.16
C PRO A 63 9.15 9.26 -1.15
N TYR A 64 10.46 9.14 -1.28
CA TYR A 64 11.31 8.53 -0.29
C TYR A 64 11.74 9.58 0.75
N ASN A 65 11.37 9.36 1.99
CA ASN A 65 11.64 10.31 3.09
C ASN A 65 12.97 10.05 3.83
N GLY A 66 13.79 9.15 3.29
CA GLY A 66 15.04 8.75 3.93
C GLY A 66 14.85 7.76 5.10
N VAL A 67 15.93 7.52 5.79
CA VAL A 67 15.98 6.63 6.96
C VAL A 67 15.37 7.31 8.19
N PRO A 68 14.63 6.59 9.04
CA PRO A 68 14.09 7.14 10.28
C PRO A 68 15.20 7.70 11.19
N LYS A 69 14.97 8.86 11.78
CA LYS A 69 15.92 9.49 12.72
C LYS A 69 16.11 8.65 13.99
N ILE A 70 17.35 8.55 14.46
CA ILE A 70 17.74 7.67 15.60
C ILE A 70 16.98 8.00 16.90
N ASN A 71 16.70 9.27 17.15
CA ASN A 71 16.17 9.76 18.42
C ASN A 71 14.70 10.24 18.37
N LYS A 72 13.94 9.95 17.33
CA LYS A 72 12.52 10.25 17.36
C LYS A 72 11.82 9.27 18.28
N GLN A 73 11.37 9.75 19.45
CA GLN A 73 10.24 9.11 20.11
C GLN A 73 9.14 8.95 19.07
N ILE A 74 8.61 7.73 18.97
CA ILE A 74 7.49 7.45 18.07
C ILE A 74 6.31 8.25 18.59
N ILE A 75 6.14 9.44 18.03
CA ILE A 75 4.94 10.21 18.25
C ILE A 75 3.87 9.49 17.43
N HIS A 76 2.90 8.91 18.10
CA HIS A 76 1.69 8.43 17.43
C HIS A 76 1.14 9.60 16.59
N ASP A 77 0.99 9.38 15.29
CA ASP A 77 0.35 10.37 14.44
C ASP A 77 -1.07 10.64 14.97
N PRO A 78 -1.37 11.84 15.50
CA PRO A 78 -2.65 12.16 16.10
C PRO A 78 -3.81 12.04 15.11
N ILE A 79 -3.50 11.97 13.82
CA ILE A 79 -4.47 11.98 12.72
C ILE A 79 -5.58 10.92 12.88
N HIS A 80 -5.26 9.77 13.50
CA HIS A 80 -6.26 8.71 13.69
C HIS A 80 -7.30 9.08 14.75
N ASN A 81 -6.86 9.70 15.84
CA ASN A 81 -7.78 10.19 16.86
C ASN A 81 -8.60 11.34 16.30
N ASP A 82 -7.98 12.23 15.53
CA ASP A 82 -8.66 13.35 14.89
C ASP A 82 -9.71 12.86 13.88
N LEU A 83 -9.41 11.85 13.10
CA LEU A 83 -10.36 11.22 12.17
C LEU A 83 -11.53 10.56 12.91
N LYS A 84 -11.28 9.86 14.01
CA LYS A 84 -12.32 9.24 14.85
C LYS A 84 -13.26 10.27 15.46
N ASN A 85 -12.75 11.45 15.78
CA ASN A 85 -13.51 12.55 16.39
C ASN A 85 -14.32 13.38 15.39
N LEU A 86 -14.22 13.11 14.09
CA LEU A 86 -15.05 13.76 13.08
C LEU A 86 -16.53 13.33 13.20
N GLN A 87 -17.41 14.13 12.63
CA GLN A 87 -18.83 13.83 12.47
C GLN A 87 -19.17 13.79 10.95
N PRO A 88 -19.42 12.61 10.38
CA PRO A 88 -19.32 11.26 10.98
C PRO A 88 -17.87 10.80 11.20
N PRO A 89 -17.64 9.88 12.17
CA PRO A 89 -16.31 9.41 12.48
C PRO A 89 -15.68 8.63 11.31
N ARG A 90 -14.35 8.76 11.18
CA ARG A 90 -13.58 8.21 10.05
C ARG A 90 -12.36 7.41 10.52
N LYS A 91 -11.80 6.62 9.60
CA LYS A 91 -10.51 5.94 9.74
C LYS A 91 -9.74 5.96 8.42
N HIS A 92 -8.42 6.01 8.51
CA HIS A 92 -7.54 5.91 7.34
C HIS A 92 -7.42 4.45 6.89
N TYR A 93 -7.43 4.18 5.58
CA TYR A 93 -7.37 2.82 5.03
C TYR A 93 -6.12 2.04 5.46
N GLN A 94 -4.96 2.70 5.61
CA GLN A 94 -3.72 2.04 6.04
C GLN A 94 -3.86 1.44 7.44
N TRP A 95 -4.60 2.12 8.35
CA TRP A 95 -4.86 1.59 9.68
C TRP A 95 -5.84 0.42 9.66
N TYR A 96 -6.84 0.49 8.82
CA TYR A 96 -7.73 -0.64 8.61
C TYR A 96 -6.94 -1.84 8.07
N TYR A 97 -6.09 -1.65 7.05
CA TYR A 97 -5.26 -2.71 6.48
C TYR A 97 -4.22 -3.27 7.45
N SER A 98 -3.86 -2.52 8.48
CA SER A 98 -2.96 -2.97 9.54
C SER A 98 -3.64 -3.86 10.58
N THR A 99 -4.98 -3.96 10.56
CA THR A 99 -5.73 -4.84 11.46
C THR A 99 -5.74 -6.29 10.97
N LYS A 100 -5.94 -7.23 11.90
CA LYS A 100 -6.11 -8.65 11.55
C LYS A 100 -7.44 -8.93 10.86
N GLU A 101 -8.45 -8.09 11.13
CA GLU A 101 -9.81 -8.20 10.61
C GLU A 101 -9.86 -7.92 9.11
N ALA A 102 -9.01 -7.03 8.58
CA ALA A 102 -9.05 -6.61 7.19
C ALA A 102 -8.97 -7.78 6.18
N ASN A 103 -8.11 -8.77 6.43
CA ASN A 103 -8.05 -9.96 5.58
C ASN A 103 -9.36 -10.75 5.60
N LYS A 104 -9.91 -10.99 6.79
CA LYS A 104 -11.15 -11.73 6.97
C LYS A 104 -12.33 -11.02 6.28
N ASP A 105 -12.41 -9.71 6.42
CA ASP A 105 -13.48 -8.90 5.85
C ASP A 105 -13.45 -8.88 4.33
N MET A 106 -12.24 -8.80 3.73
CA MET A 106 -12.07 -8.72 2.28
C MET A 106 -12.05 -10.08 1.59
N HIS A 107 -11.64 -11.15 2.28
CA HIS A 107 -11.51 -12.47 1.67
C HIS A 107 -12.83 -13.07 1.18
N LEU A 108 -13.95 -12.65 1.70
CA LEU A 108 -15.31 -13.07 1.37
C LEU A 108 -15.43 -14.54 0.99
N LYS A 109 -16.30 -15.30 1.65
CA LYS A 109 -16.47 -16.76 1.43
C LYS A 109 -17.17 -17.14 0.11
N SER A 110 -17.23 -16.21 -0.86
CA SER A 110 -17.92 -16.39 -2.14
C SER A 110 -17.10 -15.73 -3.25
N LYS A 111 -16.66 -16.52 -4.22
CA LYS A 111 -15.95 -16.01 -5.41
C LYS A 111 -16.73 -14.91 -6.12
N LYS A 112 -18.05 -15.08 -6.27
CA LYS A 112 -18.92 -14.06 -6.89
C LYS A 112 -18.88 -12.74 -6.12
N LYS A 113 -18.98 -12.78 -4.79
CA LYS A 113 -18.91 -11.56 -3.96
C LYS A 113 -17.52 -10.95 -4.00
N LEU A 114 -16.47 -11.76 -3.98
CA LEU A 114 -15.09 -11.31 -4.09
C LEU A 114 -14.86 -10.65 -5.45
N HIS A 115 -15.32 -11.25 -6.54
CA HIS A 115 -15.24 -10.64 -7.88
C HIS A 115 -15.95 -9.26 -7.93
N GLN A 116 -17.16 -9.17 -7.37
CA GLN A 116 -17.88 -7.90 -7.29
C GLN A 116 -17.15 -6.86 -6.45
N PHE A 117 -16.57 -7.26 -5.33
CA PHE A 117 -15.74 -6.38 -4.50
C PHE A 117 -14.52 -5.88 -5.27
N LEU A 118 -13.74 -6.78 -5.88
CA LEU A 118 -12.56 -6.41 -6.66
C LEU A 118 -12.92 -5.51 -7.84
N ARG A 119 -14.00 -5.79 -8.55
CA ARG A 119 -14.49 -4.93 -9.63
C ARG A 119 -14.81 -3.53 -9.13
N SER A 120 -15.50 -3.41 -7.99
CA SER A 120 -15.83 -2.13 -7.38
C SER A 120 -14.58 -1.39 -6.91
N TYR A 121 -13.64 -2.11 -6.29
CA TYR A 121 -12.40 -1.56 -5.78
C TYR A 121 -11.53 -0.98 -6.90
N PHE A 122 -11.30 -1.73 -7.97
CA PHE A 122 -10.54 -1.25 -9.11
C PHE A 122 -11.27 -0.11 -9.83
N HIS A 123 -12.60 -0.20 -9.98
CA HIS A 123 -13.37 0.87 -10.59
C HIS A 123 -13.23 2.20 -9.85
N THR A 124 -13.36 2.21 -8.52
CA THR A 124 -13.25 3.45 -7.72
C THR A 124 -11.86 4.07 -7.76
N LYS A 125 -10.84 3.32 -8.15
CA LYS A 125 -9.46 3.81 -8.33
C LYS A 125 -9.12 4.14 -9.78
N SER A 126 -10.02 3.88 -10.72
CA SER A 126 -9.79 4.14 -12.14
C SER A 126 -10.27 5.52 -12.57
N ALA A 127 -9.82 5.97 -13.73
CA ALA A 127 -10.28 7.19 -14.37
C ALA A 127 -11.76 7.13 -14.81
N ASP A 128 -12.35 5.92 -14.89
CA ASP A 128 -13.76 5.75 -15.26
C ASP A 128 -14.73 6.14 -14.13
N TRP A 129 -14.24 6.22 -12.90
CA TRP A 129 -15.08 6.67 -11.80
C TRP A 129 -15.13 8.18 -11.73
N ILE A 130 -16.29 8.74 -12.03
CA ILE A 130 -16.51 10.20 -12.15
C ILE A 130 -16.12 11.00 -10.90
N LYS A 131 -16.10 10.35 -9.71
CA LYS A 131 -15.70 10.99 -8.45
C LYS A 131 -14.19 10.91 -8.18
N ASN A 132 -13.44 10.21 -9.02
CA ASN A 132 -11.99 10.11 -8.90
C ASN A 132 -11.30 11.30 -9.58
N LEU A 133 -11.61 12.49 -9.11
CA LEU A 133 -11.01 13.73 -9.59
C LEU A 133 -9.89 14.12 -8.63
N PRO A 134 -8.62 14.14 -9.09
CA PRO A 134 -7.51 14.54 -8.27
C PRO A 134 -7.60 16.01 -7.89
N TYR A 135 -7.25 16.32 -6.64
CA TYR A 135 -7.16 17.68 -6.12
C TYR A 135 -6.06 17.76 -5.05
N GLU A 136 -5.56 18.94 -4.83
CA GLU A 136 -4.52 19.19 -3.84
C GLU A 136 -5.11 19.26 -2.42
N LEU A 137 -4.52 18.52 -1.48
CA LEU A 137 -4.80 18.66 -0.06
C LEU A 137 -4.08 19.90 0.50
N LYS A 138 -4.81 20.74 1.20
CA LYS A 138 -4.24 21.96 1.80
C LYS A 138 -3.37 21.69 3.03
N SER A 139 -3.59 20.58 3.71
CA SER A 139 -2.85 20.16 4.90
C SER A 139 -3.07 18.69 5.21
N TRP A 140 -2.18 18.14 6.03
CA TRP A 140 -2.35 16.83 6.65
C TRP A 140 -3.22 16.97 7.92
N SER A 141 -4.50 17.20 7.74
CA SER A 141 -5.48 17.32 8.83
C SER A 141 -6.69 16.44 8.57
N ALA A 142 -7.37 16.00 9.64
CA ALA A 142 -8.53 15.12 9.53
C ALA A 142 -9.64 15.70 8.65
N ARG A 143 -9.86 17.01 8.71
CA ARG A 143 -10.88 17.70 7.88
C ARG A 143 -10.52 17.69 6.39
N GLU A 144 -9.26 17.90 6.06
CA GLU A 144 -8.80 17.83 4.67
C GLU A 144 -8.81 16.39 4.16
N LEU A 145 -8.29 15.44 4.94
CA LEU A 145 -8.31 14.03 4.59
C LEU A 145 -9.72 13.48 4.40
N ALA A 146 -10.70 13.94 5.18
CA ALA A 146 -12.10 13.50 5.05
C ALA A 146 -12.75 13.86 3.69
N LYS A 147 -12.13 14.70 2.89
CA LYS A 147 -12.55 15.01 1.51
C LYS A 147 -12.14 13.92 0.51
N LEU A 148 -11.16 13.10 0.88
CA LEU A 148 -10.72 12.01 0.02
C LEU A 148 -11.83 10.95 -0.14
N PRO A 149 -11.80 10.18 -1.24
CA PRO A 149 -12.72 9.07 -1.44
C PRO A 149 -12.74 8.09 -0.27
N GLU A 150 -13.89 7.44 -0.06
CA GLU A 150 -14.07 6.51 1.08
C GLU A 150 -13.13 5.29 1.03
N TYR A 151 -12.53 4.95 -0.09
CA TYR A 151 -11.50 3.91 -0.14
C TYR A 151 -10.15 4.37 0.44
N TYR A 152 -9.97 5.68 0.71
CA TYR A 152 -8.83 6.23 1.45
C TYR A 152 -9.23 6.55 2.90
N ILE A 153 -10.31 7.32 3.09
CA ILE A 153 -10.80 7.76 4.40
C ILE A 153 -12.18 7.18 4.62
N MET A 154 -12.17 5.97 5.16
CA MET A 154 -13.35 5.13 5.38
C MET A 154 -14.21 5.70 6.52
N LYS A 155 -15.51 5.39 6.54
CA LYS A 155 -16.27 5.54 7.77
C LYS A 155 -15.72 4.59 8.82
N LEU A 156 -15.83 4.96 10.09
CA LEU A 156 -15.19 4.21 11.17
C LEU A 156 -15.69 2.75 11.25
N GLU A 157 -17.00 2.54 11.05
CA GLU A 157 -17.65 1.22 11.10
C GLU A 157 -17.49 0.40 9.81
N ASP A 158 -17.26 1.04 8.65
CA ASP A 158 -17.22 0.35 7.35
C ASP A 158 -15.99 -0.54 7.21
N THR A 159 -16.16 -1.66 6.54
CA THR A 159 -15.05 -2.42 5.93
C THR A 159 -14.64 -1.79 4.60
N MET A 160 -13.53 -2.25 4.00
CA MET A 160 -13.17 -1.82 2.64
C MET A 160 -14.23 -2.26 1.62
N VAL A 161 -14.84 -3.42 1.83
CA VAL A 161 -15.94 -3.91 0.98
C VAL A 161 -17.11 -2.92 1.03
N ASP A 162 -17.56 -2.52 2.22
CA ASP A 162 -18.67 -1.57 2.40
C ASP A 162 -18.36 -0.21 1.76
N SER A 163 -17.11 0.21 1.85
CA SER A 163 -16.66 1.50 1.30
C SER A 163 -16.76 1.56 -0.23
N VAL A 164 -16.64 0.43 -0.94
CA VAL A 164 -16.55 0.44 -2.41
C VAL A 164 -17.69 -0.27 -3.13
N ILE A 165 -18.36 -1.27 -2.52
CA ILE A 165 -19.33 -2.13 -3.20
C ILE A 165 -20.52 -1.35 -3.79
N LYS A 166 -20.92 -0.28 -3.16
CA LYS A 166 -21.97 0.65 -3.62
C LYS A 166 -21.64 1.37 -4.93
N TYR A 167 -20.38 1.35 -5.32
CA TYR A 167 -19.88 1.97 -6.56
C TYR A 167 -19.61 0.94 -7.66
N PHE A 168 -20.21 -0.25 -7.57
CA PHE A 168 -20.11 -1.24 -8.63
C PHE A 168 -20.50 -0.60 -9.98
N PRO A 169 -19.66 -0.71 -11.04
CA PRO A 169 -19.94 -0.05 -12.33
C PRO A 169 -21.18 -0.60 -12.99
N LYS A 170 -22.09 0.30 -13.39
CA LYS A 170 -23.37 -0.05 -14.05
C LYS A 170 -23.23 -0.30 -15.55
N ASN A 171 -22.12 0.12 -16.15
CA ASN A 171 -21.83 -0.05 -17.57
C ASN A 171 -20.51 -0.81 -17.75
N LYS A 172 -20.33 -1.39 -18.93
CA LYS A 172 -19.15 -2.23 -19.21
C LYS A 172 -17.95 -1.45 -19.75
N LYS A 173 -17.83 -0.14 -19.50
CA LYS A 173 -16.66 0.65 -19.93
C LYS A 173 -15.35 0.13 -19.33
N TYR A 174 -15.40 -0.50 -18.15
CA TYR A 174 -14.25 -1.14 -17.50
C TYR A 174 -13.61 -2.24 -18.35
N GLU A 175 -14.35 -2.88 -19.27
CA GLU A 175 -13.80 -3.92 -20.15
C GLU A 175 -12.67 -3.40 -21.07
N ARG A 176 -12.51 -2.07 -21.19
CA ARG A 176 -11.43 -1.47 -21.97
C ARG A 176 -10.05 -1.66 -21.37
N TRP A 177 -9.95 -1.72 -20.03
CA TRP A 177 -8.66 -1.75 -19.33
C TRP A 177 -8.52 -2.92 -18.34
N LEU A 178 -9.62 -3.54 -17.91
CA LEU A 178 -9.63 -4.72 -17.05
C LEU A 178 -10.82 -5.61 -17.43
N LYS A 179 -10.60 -6.55 -18.33
CA LYS A 179 -11.62 -7.50 -18.77
C LYS A 179 -12.06 -8.43 -17.65
N ASP A 180 -13.23 -9.05 -17.79
CA ASP A 180 -13.72 -9.99 -16.78
C ASP A 180 -12.82 -11.24 -16.65
N GLU A 181 -12.19 -11.70 -17.75
CA GLU A 181 -11.22 -12.79 -17.72
C GLU A 181 -9.99 -12.46 -16.86
N GLU A 182 -9.46 -11.25 -17.01
CA GLU A 182 -8.33 -10.77 -16.21
C GLU A 182 -8.74 -10.63 -14.74
N LEU A 183 -9.92 -10.08 -14.46
CA LEU A 183 -10.43 -9.96 -13.10
C LEU A 183 -10.70 -11.32 -12.45
N ASN A 184 -11.13 -12.32 -13.23
CA ASN A 184 -11.30 -13.68 -12.74
C ASN A 184 -9.98 -14.26 -12.23
N PHE A 185 -8.86 -14.01 -12.92
CA PHE A 185 -7.54 -14.42 -12.44
C PHE A 185 -7.22 -13.81 -11.06
N TYR A 186 -7.44 -12.50 -10.87
CA TYR A 186 -7.30 -11.86 -9.55
C TYR A 186 -8.26 -12.48 -8.52
N THR A 187 -9.50 -12.73 -8.91
CA THR A 187 -10.51 -13.31 -8.02
C THR A 187 -10.10 -14.70 -7.53
N GLU A 188 -9.65 -15.57 -8.44
CA GLU A 188 -9.15 -16.90 -8.07
C GLU A 188 -7.95 -16.79 -7.13
N THR A 189 -6.95 -15.99 -7.51
CA THR A 189 -5.74 -15.81 -6.72
C THR A 189 -6.03 -15.31 -5.30
N PHE A 190 -6.86 -14.28 -5.15
CA PHE A 190 -7.21 -13.77 -3.82
C PHE A 190 -8.20 -14.68 -3.06
N PHE A 191 -9.03 -15.45 -3.77
CA PHE A 191 -9.90 -16.43 -3.12
C PHE A 191 -9.11 -17.58 -2.51
N GLU A 192 -8.05 -18.03 -3.17
CA GLU A 192 -7.18 -19.12 -2.70
C GLU A 192 -6.20 -18.64 -1.63
N ASN A 193 -5.61 -17.46 -1.81
CA ASN A 193 -4.50 -16.99 -0.98
C ASN A 193 -4.90 -15.94 0.07
N GLY A 194 -6.09 -15.33 -0.05
CA GLY A 194 -6.48 -14.19 0.77
C GLY A 194 -5.64 -12.93 0.47
N PHE A 195 -5.73 -11.96 1.37
CA PHE A 195 -5.02 -10.68 1.27
C PHE A 195 -3.89 -10.55 2.30
N GLN A 196 -3.72 -11.52 3.19
CA GLN A 196 -2.89 -11.37 4.39
C GLN A 196 -1.45 -11.00 4.07
N SER A 197 -0.81 -11.64 3.10
CA SER A 197 0.58 -11.35 2.72
C SER A 197 0.76 -9.91 2.24
N SER A 198 -0.17 -9.42 1.42
CA SER A 198 -0.15 -8.02 0.97
C SER A 198 -0.44 -7.02 2.10
N LEU A 199 -1.29 -7.41 3.06
CA LEU A 199 -1.63 -6.58 4.23
C LEU A 199 -0.50 -6.53 5.27
N ASN A 200 0.39 -7.51 5.30
CA ASN A 200 1.54 -7.52 6.20
C ASN A 200 2.47 -6.34 5.95
N TRP A 201 2.55 -5.83 4.72
CA TRP A 201 3.20 -4.56 4.44
C TRP A 201 2.67 -3.44 5.35
N TYR A 202 1.35 -3.23 5.39
CA TYR A 202 0.73 -2.18 6.22
C TYR A 202 0.93 -2.44 7.72
N ARG A 203 0.83 -3.70 8.15
CA ARG A 203 1.08 -4.08 9.55
C ARG A 203 2.53 -3.82 9.95
N CYS A 204 3.47 -4.13 9.07
CA CYS A 204 4.87 -3.83 9.26
C CYS A 204 5.10 -2.31 9.30
N MET A 205 4.52 -1.55 8.35
CA MET A 205 4.66 -0.08 8.27
C MET A 205 4.13 0.67 9.49
N THR A 206 3.10 0.15 10.16
CA THR A 206 2.53 0.73 11.37
C THR A 206 3.18 0.20 12.66
N SER A 207 4.06 -0.80 12.55
CA SER A 207 4.80 -1.38 13.68
C SER A 207 5.98 -0.49 14.07
N GLN A 208 6.32 -0.49 15.37
CA GLN A 208 7.44 0.28 15.89
C GLN A 208 8.82 -0.28 15.53
N THR A 209 8.88 -1.57 15.15
CA THR A 209 10.14 -2.29 14.92
C THR A 209 10.62 -2.21 13.47
N GLN A 210 9.75 -1.82 12.57
CA GLN A 210 9.93 -1.94 11.12
C GLN A 210 11.26 -1.43 10.56
N ASN A 211 11.74 -0.30 11.03
CA ASN A 211 12.87 0.38 10.42
C ASN A 211 14.12 0.42 11.34
N ASN A 212 14.14 -0.37 12.40
CA ASN A 212 15.28 -0.37 13.32
C ASN A 212 16.58 -0.76 12.61
N ASN A 213 16.53 -1.70 11.69
CA ASN A 213 17.69 -2.15 10.91
C ASN A 213 18.23 -1.06 9.98
N LEU A 214 17.38 -0.13 9.54
CA LEU A 214 17.81 0.97 8.67
C LEU A 214 18.53 2.09 9.40
N LYS A 215 18.50 2.12 10.73
CA LYS A 215 19.18 3.15 11.53
C LYS A 215 20.69 3.21 11.29
N ILE A 216 21.31 2.09 10.89
CA ILE A 216 22.74 2.05 10.52
C ILE A 216 23.07 2.93 9.31
N PHE A 217 22.09 3.26 8.48
CA PHE A 217 22.22 4.13 7.31
C PHE A 217 21.84 5.59 7.60
N PHE A 218 21.63 5.94 8.89
CA PHE A 218 21.27 7.31 9.25
C PHE A 218 22.32 8.31 8.78
N GLY A 219 21.88 9.36 8.10
CA GLY A 219 22.77 10.38 7.53
C GLY A 219 23.39 10.01 6.18
N LYS A 220 23.23 8.76 5.71
CA LYS A 220 23.64 8.42 4.35
C LYS A 220 22.71 9.09 3.34
N GLN A 221 23.30 9.70 2.32
CA GLN A 221 22.59 10.26 1.16
C GLN A 221 22.70 9.27 -0.01
N ILE A 222 21.71 9.30 -0.90
CA ILE A 222 21.75 8.54 -2.15
C ILE A 222 22.47 9.40 -3.17
N GLU A 223 23.64 8.96 -3.61
CA GLU A 223 24.43 9.59 -4.66
C GLU A 223 24.29 8.76 -5.94
N ILE A 224 23.33 9.13 -6.79
CA ILE A 224 23.00 8.44 -8.04
C ILE A 224 22.77 9.43 -9.18
#